data_e6de0a1942c5303f9fcc9e2e3ecad93d
#
_entry.id   e6de0a1942c5303f9fcc9e2e3ecad93d
#
_cell.length_a   1.000
_cell.length_b   1.000
_cell.length_c   1.000
_cell.angle_alpha   90.00
_cell.angle_beta   90.00
_cell.angle_gamma   90.00
#
_symmetry.space_group_name_H-M   'P 1'
#
loop_
_entity.id
_entity.type
_entity.pdbx_description
1 polymer ?
#
loop_
_entity_poly.entity_id
_entity_poly.type
_entity_poly.pdbx_seq_one_letter_code
_entity_poly.pdbx_strand_id
1 'polypeptide(L)'
;MNRISPFRFLALLLCLTVVHGGLCASPCADEPYGRADDSAALHYFGETLVTVGGGSHAPFWLGANRDGRGAVDGHGPQLHIGLSRPTAAAYADFRPHWGGTVEVAVGSSLVSRFTPSAAFAKTVIGRSHLSLGLRPHATPINHPALSTGSFVLGRNAVPPATLAWSIPTWWPAFGRRVPVAFSGTLAYGLLLDGHWQRRTVDRAGGRYATGVRYHEKAGYVRIGTDSSVVTLTAGAEMATQFGGTIHHYLGASQPMHLPGGLREAFYAFVAKGGSDPTDGDGYANASGNTVGAWRFALTARSRREKMTARLYYDHFFEDESAAFDEYGWLDGLIGLELSLPLQSLHTVVAEFVRTDYQSGPVYHDHTPQLEEQVSGIDNYYNHGLYPGWQHFGMAMGNALFASPLYDHNGTLLFTANRFRAVHLGFSGAPTPRLTYHLLLTTLRSWGTYAAPFAEVQHQHSLLAEIAWQLPPRLFGRHIGNGWQGTAAFAADRGSRLGNNTALQIGLRYSR
;
A
#
# COMPACT_ATOMS: atom_id res chain seq x y z
N MET A 1 -22.10 -29.22 14.84
CA MET A 1 -21.72 -27.81 15.01
C MET A 1 -21.82 -27.13 13.65
N ASN A 2 -22.82 -26.27 13.47
CA ASN A 2 -23.20 -25.71 12.18
C ASN A 2 -22.17 -24.68 11.71
N ARG A 3 -21.53 -24.91 10.57
CA ARG A 3 -20.66 -23.97 9.88
C ARG A 3 -21.55 -22.86 9.30
N ILE A 4 -21.42 -21.65 9.84
CA ILE A 4 -22.07 -20.46 9.27
C ILE A 4 -21.30 -20.09 8.00
N SER A 5 -21.97 -20.18 6.86
CA SER A 5 -21.44 -19.77 5.55
C SER A 5 -21.12 -18.26 5.56
N PRO A 6 -19.99 -17.81 5.01
CA PRO A 6 -19.63 -16.38 4.93
C PRO A 6 -20.68 -15.52 4.20
N PHE A 7 -21.49 -16.12 3.35
CA PHE A 7 -22.61 -15.44 2.68
C PHE A 7 -23.75 -15.02 3.62
N ARG A 8 -23.96 -15.72 4.75
CA ARG A 8 -25.00 -15.35 5.73
C ARG A 8 -24.58 -14.19 6.63
N PHE A 9 -23.27 -13.97 6.80
CA PHE A 9 -22.75 -12.83 7.53
C PHE A 9 -22.90 -11.52 6.73
N LEU A 10 -22.73 -11.59 5.42
CA LEU A 10 -22.91 -10.45 4.52
C LEU A 10 -24.38 -10.00 4.44
N ALA A 11 -25.33 -10.94 4.49
CA ALA A 11 -26.78 -10.66 4.47
C ALA A 11 -27.28 -10.04 5.78
N LEU A 12 -26.66 -10.32 6.92
CA LEU A 12 -27.04 -9.75 8.22
C LEU A 12 -26.59 -8.28 8.37
N LEU A 13 -25.47 -7.87 7.71
CA LEU A 13 -25.01 -6.49 7.69
C LEU A 13 -25.90 -5.59 6.81
N LEU A 14 -26.60 -6.13 5.83
CA LEU A 14 -27.48 -5.40 4.91
C LEU A 14 -28.86 -5.07 5.49
N CYS A 15 -29.27 -5.70 6.59
CA CYS A 15 -30.62 -5.54 7.15
C CYS A 15 -30.77 -4.55 8.30
N LEU A 16 -29.73 -3.83 8.73
CA LEU A 16 -29.76 -3.05 9.98
C LEU A 16 -29.71 -1.52 9.84
N THR A 17 -29.98 -0.93 8.67
CA THR A 17 -30.03 0.54 8.55
C THR A 17 -31.20 1.07 7.73
N VAL A 18 -32.36 1.21 8.38
CA VAL A 18 -33.37 2.18 7.95
C VAL A 18 -33.72 3.04 9.16
N VAL A 19 -33.14 4.23 9.26
CA VAL A 19 -33.73 5.39 9.96
C VAL A 19 -33.25 6.70 9.33
N HIS A 20 -34.17 7.60 9.13
CA HIS A 20 -34.18 8.88 8.42
C HIS A 20 -33.32 9.97 9.06
N GLY A 21 -32.76 10.86 8.23
CA GLY A 21 -32.32 12.17 8.64
C GLY A 21 -31.44 12.86 7.60
N GLY A 22 -32.00 13.79 6.84
CA GLY A 22 -31.27 14.57 5.84
C GLY A 22 -30.42 15.68 6.42
N LEU A 23 -29.38 16.05 5.72
CA LEU A 23 -28.90 17.38 5.32
C LEU A 23 -27.40 17.38 5.00
N CYS A 24 -27.07 17.95 3.84
CA CYS A 24 -25.77 18.43 3.35
C CYS A 24 -24.52 18.14 4.19
N ALA A 25 -23.75 17.17 3.78
CA ALA A 25 -22.34 17.09 4.13
C ALA A 25 -21.51 17.29 2.86
N SER A 26 -20.68 18.33 2.84
CA SER A 26 -19.55 18.41 1.94
C SER A 26 -18.67 17.18 2.20
N PRO A 27 -18.16 16.50 1.17
CA PRO A 27 -17.25 15.37 1.39
C PRO A 27 -16.00 15.91 2.07
N CYS A 28 -15.74 15.48 3.30
CA CYS A 28 -14.41 15.55 3.88
C CYS A 28 -13.48 14.72 3.01
N ALA A 29 -12.62 15.39 2.28
CA ALA A 29 -11.58 14.76 1.53
C ALA A 29 -10.54 14.23 2.51
N ASP A 30 -10.53 12.94 2.74
CA ASP A 30 -9.37 12.19 3.27
C ASP A 30 -8.30 12.06 2.18
N GLU A 31 -7.99 13.14 1.49
CA GLU A 31 -6.82 13.20 0.65
C GLU A 31 -5.66 13.75 1.47
N PRO A 32 -4.56 13.00 1.64
CA PRO A 32 -3.34 13.54 2.22
C PRO A 32 -2.75 14.69 1.37
N TYR A 33 -3.27 14.87 0.16
CA TYR A 33 -2.99 15.95 -0.77
C TYR A 33 -4.30 16.70 -1.00
N GLY A 34 -4.46 17.83 -0.33
CA GLY A 34 -5.65 18.64 -0.32
C GLY A 34 -6.23 18.90 -1.73
N ARG A 35 -7.53 19.16 -1.79
CA ARG A 35 -8.18 19.70 -2.99
C ARG A 35 -7.23 20.67 -3.68
N ALA A 36 -6.94 20.41 -4.95
CA ALA A 36 -6.23 21.36 -5.78
C ALA A 36 -7.07 22.64 -5.87
N ASP A 37 -6.87 23.51 -4.91
CA ASP A 37 -7.21 24.91 -5.06
C ASP A 37 -6.21 25.44 -6.09
N ASP A 38 -6.67 26.09 -7.17
CA ASP A 38 -5.85 26.65 -8.24
C ASP A 38 -4.92 27.79 -7.77
N SER A 39 -4.82 27.99 -6.46
CA SER A 39 -3.87 28.92 -5.88
C SER A 39 -2.46 28.35 -6.00
N ALA A 40 -1.59 29.07 -6.69
CA ALA A 40 -0.14 28.82 -6.74
C ALA A 40 0.54 29.01 -5.34
N ALA A 41 -0.25 28.96 -4.26
CA ALA A 41 0.20 29.15 -2.91
C ALA A 41 1.01 27.96 -2.40
N LEU A 42 2.04 28.27 -1.65
CA LEU A 42 2.82 27.28 -0.90
C LEU A 42 2.02 26.88 0.34
N HIS A 43 1.84 25.58 0.52
CA HIS A 43 1.27 24.99 1.73
C HIS A 43 2.40 24.37 2.56
N TYR A 44 2.38 24.57 3.84
CA TYR A 44 3.35 23.96 4.75
C TYR A 44 2.66 23.43 5.99
N PHE A 45 3.27 22.41 6.58
CA PHE A 45 2.84 21.91 7.89
C PHE A 45 4.05 21.48 8.74
N GLY A 46 3.84 21.55 10.04
CA GLY A 46 4.69 20.91 11.03
C GLY A 46 3.81 20.12 12.00
N GLU A 47 4.20 18.90 12.30
CA GLU A 47 3.48 18.00 13.19
C GLU A 47 4.47 17.36 14.17
N THR A 48 4.17 17.40 15.45
CA THR A 48 4.88 16.65 16.48
C THR A 48 3.99 15.51 16.94
N LEU A 49 4.56 14.30 17.04
CA LEU A 49 3.91 13.10 17.53
C LEU A 49 4.75 12.52 18.67
N VAL A 50 4.09 12.00 19.70
CA VAL A 50 4.73 11.24 20.76
C VAL A 50 3.99 9.92 20.88
N THR A 51 4.72 8.82 20.73
CA THR A 51 4.22 7.46 20.91
C THR A 51 4.72 6.92 22.24
N VAL A 52 3.82 6.35 23.03
CA VAL A 52 4.13 5.67 24.29
C VAL A 52 3.38 4.34 24.30
N GLY A 53 4.10 3.25 24.46
CA GLY A 53 3.49 1.92 24.40
C GLY A 53 4.32 0.84 25.05
N GLY A 54 3.90 -0.41 24.91
CA GLY A 54 4.57 -1.63 25.39
C GLY A 54 4.45 -2.72 24.36
N GLY A 55 5.46 -3.60 24.34
CA GLY A 55 5.60 -4.69 23.39
C GLY A 55 6.97 -4.69 22.72
N SER A 56 7.17 -5.57 21.73
CA SER A 56 8.43 -5.69 20.98
C SER A 56 8.61 -4.59 19.92
N HIS A 57 7.52 -4.00 19.45
CA HIS A 57 7.48 -2.93 18.44
C HIS A 57 6.20 -2.09 18.60
N ALA A 58 6.05 -1.04 17.80
CA ALA A 58 4.79 -0.31 17.71
C ALA A 58 3.67 -1.22 17.16
N PRO A 59 2.43 -1.07 17.61
CA PRO A 59 1.31 -1.79 17.04
C PRO A 59 1.23 -1.58 15.52
N PHE A 60 0.88 -2.65 14.81
CA PHE A 60 0.95 -2.78 13.36
C PHE A 60 0.41 -1.55 12.59
N TRP A 61 -0.80 -1.10 12.91
CA TRP A 61 -1.44 0.01 12.18
C TRP A 61 -0.89 1.41 12.50
N LEU A 62 -0.02 1.56 13.51
CA LEU A 62 0.73 2.81 13.70
C LEU A 62 1.90 2.92 12.71
N GLY A 63 2.43 1.78 12.23
CA GLY A 63 3.51 1.71 11.24
C GLY A 63 3.03 1.60 9.80
N ALA A 64 2.01 0.77 9.58
CA ALA A 64 1.56 0.34 8.26
C ALA A 64 0.83 1.45 7.46
N ASN A 65 0.94 1.42 6.14
CA ASN A 65 0.27 2.30 5.16
C ASN A 65 0.49 3.81 5.41
N ARG A 66 1.68 4.19 5.87
CA ARG A 66 2.05 5.58 6.19
C ARG A 66 3.26 6.08 5.39
N ASP A 67 3.54 5.51 4.22
CA ASP A 67 4.66 5.88 3.34
C ASP A 67 6.01 5.90 4.08
N GLY A 68 6.23 4.94 5.00
CA GLY A 68 7.43 4.80 5.83
C GLY A 68 7.56 5.76 7.01
N ARG A 69 6.62 6.69 7.22
CA ARG A 69 6.64 7.66 8.35
C ARG A 69 5.92 7.17 9.60
N GLY A 70 5.36 5.97 9.57
CA GLY A 70 4.71 5.39 10.73
C GLY A 70 5.70 4.96 11.82
N ALA A 71 5.22 4.87 13.05
CA ALA A 71 6.01 4.37 14.17
C ALA A 71 6.27 2.87 14.02
N VAL A 72 7.52 2.47 14.10
CA VAL A 72 7.97 1.06 14.11
C VAL A 72 8.31 0.65 15.54
N ASP A 73 9.00 1.49 16.29
CA ASP A 73 9.23 1.29 17.72
C ASP A 73 8.08 1.84 18.56
N GLY A 74 7.71 1.15 19.63
CA GLY A 74 6.59 1.50 20.50
C GLY A 74 6.76 2.80 21.30
N HIS A 75 7.95 3.41 21.28
CA HIS A 75 8.27 4.61 22.04
C HIS A 75 9.05 5.62 21.22
N GLY A 76 8.73 6.88 21.39
CA GLY A 76 9.56 7.98 20.93
C GLY A 76 8.82 9.14 20.32
N PRO A 77 9.47 10.30 20.31
CA PRO A 77 8.99 11.48 19.60
C PRO A 77 9.27 11.37 18.10
N GLN A 78 8.39 11.99 17.32
CA GLN A 78 8.53 12.21 15.89
C GLN A 78 8.23 13.67 15.57
N LEU A 79 8.91 14.20 14.59
CA LEU A 79 8.62 15.50 13.98
C LEU A 79 8.42 15.27 12.48
N HIS A 80 7.25 15.62 11.97
CA HIS A 80 6.94 15.62 10.55
C HIS A 80 6.88 17.04 10.04
N ILE A 81 7.54 17.32 8.94
CA ILE A 81 7.56 18.63 8.29
C ILE A 81 7.24 18.42 6.82
N GLY A 82 6.36 19.25 6.29
CA GLY A 82 6.01 19.21 4.88
C GLY A 82 5.89 20.60 4.27
N LEU A 83 6.27 20.68 3.01
CA LEU A 83 6.11 21.83 2.13
C LEU A 83 5.58 21.32 0.80
N SER A 84 4.51 21.91 0.29
CA SER A 84 3.93 21.51 -1.00
C SER A 84 3.47 22.73 -1.80
N ARG A 85 3.64 22.62 -3.11
CA ARG A 85 2.98 23.46 -4.10
C ARG A 85 2.07 22.56 -4.91
N PRO A 86 0.75 22.53 -4.62
CA PRO A 86 -0.18 21.70 -5.36
C PRO A 86 -0.32 22.16 -6.81
N THR A 87 -0.79 21.27 -7.65
CA THR A 87 -1.24 21.55 -9.02
C THR A 87 -2.59 20.91 -9.22
N ALA A 88 -3.42 21.44 -10.10
CA ALA A 88 -4.61 20.75 -10.51
C ALA A 88 -4.27 19.37 -11.11
N ALA A 89 -5.23 18.46 -11.10
CA ALA A 89 -5.09 17.13 -11.67
C ALA A 89 -5.12 17.13 -13.21
N ALA A 90 -5.64 18.20 -13.80
CA ALA A 90 -5.61 18.44 -15.24
C ALA A 90 -5.83 19.94 -15.53
N TYR A 91 -5.27 20.41 -16.63
CA TYR A 91 -5.46 21.77 -17.15
C TYR A 91 -6.07 21.73 -18.54
N ALA A 92 -6.85 22.76 -18.88
CA ALA A 92 -7.45 22.89 -20.21
C ALA A 92 -6.42 23.34 -21.25
N ASP A 93 -5.38 24.05 -20.82
CA ASP A 93 -4.26 24.47 -21.64
C ASP A 93 -3.16 23.38 -21.67
N PHE A 94 -2.27 23.46 -22.66
CA PHE A 94 -1.10 22.58 -22.79
C PHE A 94 0.19 23.27 -22.31
N ARG A 95 0.07 24.24 -21.41
CA ARG A 95 1.24 24.85 -20.77
C ARG A 95 1.73 24.01 -19.60
N PRO A 96 3.03 23.99 -19.32
CA PRO A 96 3.56 23.27 -18.14
C PRO A 96 3.22 24.02 -16.86
N HIS A 97 2.53 23.33 -15.94
CA HIS A 97 2.22 23.79 -14.59
C HIS A 97 3.09 23.04 -13.58
N TRP A 98 3.88 23.74 -12.79
CA TRP A 98 4.87 23.18 -11.90
C TRP A 98 4.36 23.09 -10.47
N GLY A 99 4.64 21.97 -9.83
CA GLY A 99 4.38 21.72 -8.42
C GLY A 99 5.38 20.75 -7.82
N GLY A 100 5.18 20.41 -6.57
CA GLY A 100 6.04 19.47 -5.87
C GLY A 100 5.69 19.38 -4.40
N THR A 101 6.25 18.39 -3.75
CA THR A 101 6.06 18.13 -2.32
C THR A 101 7.36 17.64 -1.72
N VAL A 102 7.68 18.14 -0.54
CA VAL A 102 8.73 17.60 0.32
C VAL A 102 8.12 17.33 1.68
N GLU A 103 8.14 16.08 2.11
CA GLU A 103 7.71 15.66 3.44
C GLU A 103 8.77 14.76 4.05
N VAL A 104 9.16 15.09 5.27
CA VAL A 104 10.18 14.39 6.02
C VAL A 104 9.69 14.11 7.41
N ALA A 105 9.89 12.89 7.87
CA ALA A 105 9.71 12.49 9.25
C ALA A 105 11.08 12.29 9.91
N VAL A 106 11.24 12.82 11.12
CA VAL A 106 12.45 12.67 11.94
C VAL A 106 12.05 12.11 13.30
N GLY A 107 12.67 11.01 13.73
CA GLY A 107 12.34 10.41 15.02
C GLY A 107 13.10 9.12 15.29
N SER A 108 13.14 8.73 16.55
CA SER A 108 13.78 7.47 16.97
C SER A 108 12.91 6.25 16.75
N SER A 109 11.59 6.42 16.68
CA SER A 109 10.61 5.34 16.48
C SER A 109 10.34 5.00 15.01
N LEU A 110 10.99 5.68 14.07
CA LEU A 110 10.84 5.45 12.63
C LEU A 110 11.78 4.34 12.13
N VAL A 111 11.46 3.78 10.97
CA VAL A 111 12.30 2.82 10.24
C VAL A 111 13.73 3.35 9.99
N SER A 112 13.87 4.65 9.84
CA SER A 112 15.14 5.38 9.82
C SER A 112 14.95 6.69 10.58
N ARG A 113 15.96 7.14 11.34
CA ARG A 113 15.90 8.42 12.08
C ARG A 113 15.50 9.61 11.23
N PHE A 114 15.76 9.55 9.95
CA PHE A 114 15.36 10.52 8.93
C PHE A 114 14.70 9.75 7.78
N THR A 115 13.40 9.94 7.59
CA THR A 115 12.60 9.23 6.61
C THR A 115 11.91 10.24 5.68
N PRO A 116 12.35 10.39 4.42
CA PRO A 116 11.61 11.14 3.43
C PRO A 116 10.38 10.33 2.98
N SER A 117 9.19 10.74 3.33
CA SER A 117 7.94 10.09 2.92
C SER A 117 7.42 10.59 1.57
N ALA A 118 7.80 11.82 1.20
CA ALA A 118 7.60 12.38 -0.14
C ALA A 118 8.71 13.42 -0.41
N ALA A 119 9.32 13.38 -1.59
CA ALA A 119 10.27 14.38 -2.04
C ALA A 119 10.31 14.38 -3.57
N PHE A 120 9.38 15.09 -4.21
CA PHE A 120 9.27 15.08 -5.66
C PHE A 120 8.90 16.46 -6.23
N ALA A 121 9.38 16.72 -7.44
CA ALA A 121 8.91 17.77 -8.31
C ALA A 121 8.01 17.17 -9.39
N LYS A 122 7.01 17.91 -9.85
CA LYS A 122 6.16 17.49 -10.96
C LYS A 122 5.85 18.64 -11.89
N THR A 123 5.60 18.30 -13.16
CA THR A 123 4.96 19.20 -14.14
C THR A 123 3.71 18.55 -14.69
N VAL A 124 2.66 19.35 -14.90
CA VAL A 124 1.40 18.90 -15.47
C VAL A 124 1.18 19.65 -16.78
N ILE A 125 0.95 18.90 -17.85
CA ILE A 125 0.64 19.43 -19.20
C ILE A 125 -0.66 18.77 -19.65
N GLY A 126 -1.73 19.53 -19.71
CA GLY A 126 -3.07 18.97 -19.93
C GLY A 126 -3.45 17.97 -18.85
N ARG A 127 -3.47 16.67 -19.15
CA ARG A 127 -3.72 15.56 -18.22
C ARG A 127 -2.49 14.74 -17.91
N SER A 128 -1.37 15.05 -18.56
CA SER A 128 -0.12 14.33 -18.46
C SER A 128 0.72 14.90 -17.34
N HIS A 129 1.14 14.04 -16.40
CA HIS A 129 2.03 14.40 -15.30
C HIS A 129 3.40 13.76 -15.52
N LEU A 130 4.45 14.56 -15.43
CA LEU A 130 5.82 14.09 -15.32
C LEU A 130 6.32 14.44 -13.93
N SER A 131 6.82 13.47 -13.18
CA SER A 131 7.35 13.68 -11.83
C SER A 131 8.70 13.02 -11.64
N LEU A 132 9.55 13.63 -10.80
CA LEU A 132 10.87 13.13 -10.43
C LEU A 132 11.02 13.17 -8.92
N GLY A 133 11.35 12.03 -8.31
CA GLY A 133 11.62 11.89 -6.87
C GLY A 133 10.80 10.82 -6.18
N LEU A 134 10.71 10.91 -4.87
CA LEU A 134 9.96 10.00 -3.97
C LEU A 134 8.49 10.40 -3.95
N ARG A 135 7.66 9.72 -4.71
CA ARG A 135 6.22 10.02 -4.82
C ARG A 135 5.38 8.87 -4.24
N PRO A 136 4.57 9.13 -3.20
CA PRO A 136 3.62 8.15 -2.69
C PRO A 136 2.70 7.59 -3.79
N HIS A 137 2.41 6.30 -3.70
CA HIS A 137 1.52 5.65 -4.66
C HIS A 137 0.06 6.01 -4.38
N ALA A 138 -0.71 6.12 -5.47
CA ALA A 138 -2.16 6.25 -5.41
C ALA A 138 -2.77 5.31 -6.44
N THR A 139 -3.75 4.53 -6.02
CA THR A 139 -4.48 3.64 -6.91
C THR A 139 -5.92 4.13 -7.07
N PRO A 140 -6.57 3.91 -8.23
CA PRO A 140 -7.96 4.33 -8.41
C PRO A 140 -8.97 3.38 -7.76
N ILE A 141 -8.53 2.31 -7.12
CA ILE A 141 -9.39 1.22 -6.61
C ILE A 141 -9.46 1.22 -5.10
N ASN A 142 -8.34 1.11 -4.39
CA ASN A 142 -8.36 1.00 -2.92
C ASN A 142 -8.57 2.34 -2.23
N HIS A 143 -9.27 2.32 -1.10
CA HIS A 143 -9.38 3.48 -0.23
C HIS A 143 -8.03 3.77 0.45
N PRO A 144 -7.45 4.97 0.32
CA PRO A 144 -6.06 5.24 0.70
C PRO A 144 -5.77 5.11 2.20
N ALA A 145 -6.78 5.32 3.07
CA ALA A 145 -6.62 5.29 4.53
C ALA A 145 -7.26 4.07 5.21
N LEU A 146 -8.23 3.41 4.55
CA LEU A 146 -9.02 2.35 5.17
C LEU A 146 -8.78 0.95 4.60
N SER A 147 -8.13 0.83 3.42
CA SER A 147 -7.78 -0.45 2.79
C SER A 147 -6.45 -0.98 3.30
N THR A 148 -6.25 -2.28 3.23
CA THR A 148 -4.95 -2.92 3.47
C THR A 148 -3.93 -2.59 2.37
N GLY A 149 -4.38 -2.12 1.21
CA GLY A 149 -3.56 -1.65 0.09
C GLY A 149 -3.46 -2.64 -1.07
N SER A 150 -2.88 -2.17 -2.19
CA SER A 150 -2.55 -2.99 -3.35
C SER A 150 -1.47 -4.02 -3.04
N PHE A 151 -1.50 -5.15 -3.72
CA PHE A 151 -0.41 -6.14 -3.65
C PHE A 151 0.91 -5.65 -4.27
N VAL A 152 0.86 -4.73 -5.22
CA VAL A 152 2.04 -4.29 -5.98
C VAL A 152 2.52 -2.92 -5.52
N LEU A 153 1.64 -1.93 -5.57
CA LEU A 153 1.94 -0.52 -5.33
C LEU A 153 1.24 -0.03 -4.06
N GLY A 154 1.75 -0.45 -2.91
CA GLY A 154 1.22 -0.07 -1.60
C GLY A 154 1.77 1.26 -1.08
N ARG A 155 1.24 1.70 0.07
CA ARG A 155 1.68 2.88 0.82
C ARG A 155 2.40 2.53 2.12
N ASN A 156 2.81 1.26 2.26
CA ASN A 156 3.39 0.78 3.49
C ASN A 156 4.87 1.20 3.65
N ALA A 157 5.67 1.06 2.59
CA ALA A 157 7.08 1.42 2.57
C ALA A 157 7.32 2.89 2.18
N VAL A 158 8.54 3.37 2.42
CA VAL A 158 9.05 4.60 1.80
C VAL A 158 8.97 4.46 0.27
N PRO A 159 8.44 5.44 -0.46
CA PRO A 159 8.35 5.34 -1.92
C PRO A 159 9.73 5.20 -2.60
N PRO A 160 9.86 4.42 -3.69
CA PRO A 160 11.06 4.45 -4.53
C PRO A 160 11.30 5.83 -5.16
N ALA A 161 12.57 6.16 -5.42
CA ALA A 161 12.92 7.37 -6.18
C ALA A 161 12.73 7.10 -7.68
N THR A 162 11.77 7.77 -8.32
CA THR A 162 11.37 7.49 -9.70
C THR A 162 11.30 8.72 -10.56
N LEU A 163 11.60 8.55 -11.86
CA LEU A 163 11.09 9.39 -12.95
C LEU A 163 9.82 8.73 -13.46
N ALA A 164 8.67 9.38 -13.28
CA ALA A 164 7.38 8.81 -13.61
C ALA A 164 6.60 9.71 -14.57
N TRP A 165 6.02 9.08 -15.59
CA TRP A 165 4.97 9.65 -16.41
C TRP A 165 3.63 9.03 -16.02
N SER A 166 2.59 9.86 -15.84
CA SER A 166 1.27 9.35 -15.45
C SER A 166 0.12 10.19 -15.99
N ILE A 167 -1.01 9.55 -16.16
CA ILE A 167 -2.33 10.17 -16.39
C ILE A 167 -3.20 9.72 -15.20
N PRO A 168 -3.15 10.43 -14.05
CA PRO A 168 -3.81 10.01 -12.82
C PRO A 168 -5.33 10.20 -12.83
N THR A 169 -5.84 11.05 -13.74
CA THR A 169 -7.28 11.25 -13.92
C THR A 169 -7.80 10.44 -15.10
N TRP A 170 -9.08 10.09 -15.06
CA TRP A 170 -9.71 9.35 -16.13
C TRP A 170 -9.72 10.17 -17.44
N TRP A 171 -8.94 9.74 -18.41
CA TRP A 171 -8.85 10.36 -19.75
C TRP A 171 -9.87 9.72 -20.71
N PRO A 172 -10.91 10.46 -21.16
CA PRO A 172 -11.88 9.97 -22.14
C PRO A 172 -11.27 10.03 -23.56
N ALA A 173 -10.40 9.08 -23.90
CA ALA A 173 -9.61 9.11 -25.13
C ALA A 173 -10.46 9.09 -26.41
N PHE A 174 -11.67 8.54 -26.34
CA PHE A 174 -12.61 8.49 -27.48
C PHE A 174 -13.67 9.61 -27.42
N GLY A 175 -13.42 10.68 -26.66
CA GLY A 175 -14.34 11.79 -26.47
C GLY A 175 -15.49 11.44 -25.52
N ARG A 176 -16.39 12.42 -25.29
CA ARG A 176 -17.48 12.29 -24.30
C ARG A 176 -18.63 11.36 -24.73
N ARG A 177 -18.70 10.97 -26.01
CA ARG A 177 -19.77 10.10 -26.50
C ARG A 177 -19.55 8.63 -26.16
N VAL A 178 -18.28 8.21 -26.06
CA VAL A 178 -17.92 6.84 -25.69
C VAL A 178 -17.57 6.84 -24.21
N PRO A 179 -18.30 6.13 -23.35
CA PRO A 179 -18.08 6.14 -21.91
C PRO A 179 -16.89 5.25 -21.49
N VAL A 180 -15.75 5.39 -22.18
CA VAL A 180 -14.50 4.68 -21.91
C VAL A 180 -13.41 5.68 -21.59
N ALA A 181 -12.73 5.48 -20.47
CA ALA A 181 -11.64 6.34 -20.04
C ALA A 181 -10.46 5.51 -19.54
N PHE A 182 -9.27 6.09 -19.64
CA PHE A 182 -8.00 5.46 -19.27
C PHE A 182 -7.33 6.24 -18.16
N SER A 183 -6.56 5.53 -17.32
CA SER A 183 -5.65 6.07 -16.33
C SER A 183 -4.40 5.17 -16.29
N GLY A 184 -3.23 5.72 -15.96
CA GLY A 184 -2.04 4.87 -15.88
C GLY A 184 -0.79 5.60 -15.44
N THR A 185 0.23 4.82 -15.15
CA THR A 185 1.57 5.27 -14.72
C THR A 185 2.63 4.38 -15.35
N LEU A 186 3.74 4.99 -15.71
CA LEU A 186 4.98 4.33 -16.13
C LEU A 186 6.14 5.03 -15.43
N ALA A 187 6.97 4.28 -14.72
CA ALA A 187 8.11 4.85 -14.02
C ALA A 187 9.34 3.95 -14.02
N TYR A 188 10.49 4.58 -13.96
CA TYR A 188 11.79 3.97 -13.71
C TYR A 188 12.50 4.69 -12.58
N GLY A 189 13.24 3.93 -11.77
CA GLY A 189 13.87 4.52 -10.61
C GLY A 189 14.88 3.63 -9.91
N LEU A 190 15.07 3.95 -8.63
CA LEU A 190 16.06 3.32 -7.75
C LEU A 190 15.46 3.07 -6.37
N LEU A 191 15.86 1.98 -5.73
CA LEU A 191 15.69 1.77 -4.30
C LEU A 191 16.86 2.41 -3.55
N LEU A 192 16.58 3.24 -2.56
CA LEU A 192 17.58 4.06 -1.87
C LEU A 192 18.06 3.46 -0.55
N ASP A 193 17.61 2.27 -0.20
CA ASP A 193 17.81 1.65 1.11
C ASP A 193 19.07 0.77 1.22
N GLY A 194 19.91 0.66 0.20
CA GLY A 194 21.07 -0.25 0.21
C GLY A 194 22.02 -0.04 1.40
N HIS A 195 22.27 1.20 1.83
CA HIS A 195 23.06 1.48 3.04
C HIS A 195 22.31 1.09 4.34
N TRP A 196 21.00 1.24 4.36
CA TRP A 196 20.16 0.83 5.47
C TRP A 196 20.14 -0.70 5.58
N GLN A 197 19.92 -1.41 4.48
CA GLN A 197 19.96 -2.88 4.41
C GLN A 197 21.28 -3.42 4.94
N ARG A 198 22.41 -2.90 4.43
CA ARG A 198 23.74 -3.29 4.87
C ARG A 198 23.90 -3.14 6.40
N ARG A 199 23.56 -1.98 6.96
CA ARG A 199 23.69 -1.74 8.41
C ARG A 199 22.80 -2.65 9.24
N THR A 200 21.64 -3.08 8.69
CA THR A 200 20.64 -3.88 9.40
C THR A 200 21.03 -5.35 9.44
N VAL A 201 21.54 -5.92 8.35
CA VAL A 201 21.72 -7.38 8.23
C VAL A 201 23.16 -7.86 8.02
N ASP A 202 24.10 -6.98 7.63
CA ASP A 202 25.49 -7.34 7.30
C ASP A 202 26.21 -8.04 8.47
N ARG A 203 26.01 -7.56 9.70
CA ARG A 203 26.63 -8.17 10.90
C ARG A 203 26.17 -9.59 11.17
N ALA A 204 24.95 -9.94 10.76
CA ALA A 204 24.41 -11.30 10.88
C ALA A 204 24.75 -12.17 9.65
N GLY A 205 25.50 -11.63 8.66
CA GLY A 205 25.75 -12.31 7.40
C GLY A 205 24.51 -12.42 6.51
N GLY A 206 23.49 -11.62 6.81
CA GLY A 206 22.23 -11.60 6.07
C GLY A 206 22.40 -11.03 4.66
N ARG A 207 21.66 -11.59 3.69
CA ARG A 207 21.66 -11.11 2.30
C ARG A 207 21.08 -9.70 2.21
N TYR A 208 21.76 -8.82 1.46
CA TYR A 208 21.28 -7.48 1.15
C TYR A 208 21.65 -7.07 -0.28
N ALA A 209 20.99 -6.02 -0.79
CA ALA A 209 21.21 -5.52 -2.14
C ALA A 209 21.52 -4.03 -2.15
N THR A 210 22.38 -3.60 -3.08
CA THR A 210 22.74 -2.18 -3.27
C THR A 210 22.61 -1.78 -4.74
N GLY A 211 22.20 -0.52 -4.98
CA GLY A 211 22.06 0.01 -6.34
C GLY A 211 20.96 -0.67 -7.17
N VAL A 212 19.95 -1.23 -6.52
CA VAL A 212 18.82 -1.89 -7.18
C VAL A 212 18.02 -0.86 -7.96
N ARG A 213 17.76 -1.16 -9.22
CA ARG A 213 16.87 -0.41 -10.10
C ARG A 213 15.45 -0.87 -9.94
N TYR A 214 14.53 0.04 -10.25
CA TYR A 214 13.11 -0.16 -10.07
C TYR A 214 12.35 0.26 -11.32
N HIS A 215 11.39 -0.53 -11.70
CA HIS A 215 10.42 -0.21 -12.74
C HIS A 215 9.01 -0.44 -12.21
N GLU A 216 8.06 0.43 -12.56
CA GLU A 216 6.64 0.22 -12.32
C GLU A 216 5.81 0.64 -13.52
N LYS A 217 4.73 -0.07 -13.76
CA LYS A 217 3.69 0.27 -14.73
C LYS A 217 2.33 -0.09 -14.17
N ALA A 218 1.35 0.76 -14.42
CA ALA A 218 -0.05 0.53 -14.10
C ALA A 218 -0.92 1.09 -15.22
N GLY A 219 -1.93 0.34 -15.61
CA GLY A 219 -2.88 0.77 -16.62
C GLY A 219 -4.29 0.33 -16.25
N TYR A 220 -5.24 1.27 -16.41
CA TYR A 220 -6.64 1.05 -16.07
C TYR A 220 -7.55 1.55 -17.16
N VAL A 221 -8.60 0.79 -17.41
CA VAL A 221 -9.71 1.15 -18.26
C VAL A 221 -10.98 1.25 -17.41
N ARG A 222 -11.72 2.33 -17.56
CA ARG A 222 -13.02 2.52 -16.92
C ARG A 222 -14.10 2.60 -17.98
N ILE A 223 -15.14 1.79 -17.85
CA ILE A 223 -16.37 1.85 -18.61
C ILE A 223 -17.43 2.53 -17.75
N GLY A 224 -18.03 3.60 -18.28
CA GLY A 224 -18.93 4.49 -17.55
C GLY A 224 -18.25 5.81 -17.18
N THR A 225 -19.05 6.76 -16.72
CA THR A 225 -18.64 8.11 -16.32
C THR A 225 -18.92 8.34 -14.84
N ASP A 226 -18.48 9.46 -14.28
CA ASP A 226 -18.80 9.84 -12.89
C ASP A 226 -20.31 10.03 -12.66
N SER A 227 -21.05 10.27 -13.76
CA SER A 227 -22.52 10.38 -13.74
C SER A 227 -23.26 9.05 -13.96
N SER A 228 -22.58 7.97 -14.31
CA SER A 228 -23.20 6.65 -14.51
C SER A 228 -23.63 6.03 -13.18
N VAL A 229 -24.77 5.34 -13.19
CA VAL A 229 -25.24 4.55 -12.03
C VAL A 229 -24.28 3.41 -11.74
N VAL A 230 -23.73 2.79 -12.77
CA VAL A 230 -22.75 1.72 -12.66
C VAL A 230 -21.51 2.07 -13.49
N THR A 231 -20.33 1.82 -12.94
CA THR A 231 -19.06 1.89 -13.66
C THR A 231 -18.26 0.62 -13.41
N LEU A 232 -17.61 0.12 -14.44
CA LEU A 232 -16.65 -0.99 -14.37
C LEU A 232 -15.25 -0.43 -14.57
N THR A 233 -14.32 -0.83 -13.73
CA THR A 233 -12.88 -0.54 -13.87
C THR A 233 -12.15 -1.87 -13.94
N ALA A 234 -11.25 -2.00 -14.90
CA ALA A 234 -10.33 -3.12 -15.01
C ALA A 234 -8.93 -2.58 -15.30
N GLY A 235 -7.91 -3.24 -14.77
CA GLY A 235 -6.53 -2.83 -14.98
C GLY A 235 -5.53 -3.82 -14.48
N ALA A 236 -4.27 -3.46 -14.64
CA ALA A 236 -3.13 -4.22 -14.13
C ALA A 236 -2.09 -3.28 -13.52
N GLU A 237 -1.46 -3.74 -12.48
CA GLU A 237 -0.25 -3.17 -11.90
C GLU A 237 0.87 -4.18 -12.01
N MET A 238 2.09 -3.72 -12.29
CA MET A 238 3.28 -4.56 -12.30
C MET A 238 4.49 -3.72 -11.91
N ALA A 239 5.37 -4.28 -11.10
CA ALA A 239 6.62 -3.62 -10.76
C ALA A 239 7.76 -4.64 -10.62
N THR A 240 8.98 -4.19 -10.90
CA THR A 240 10.16 -5.04 -11.01
C THR A 240 11.37 -4.39 -10.34
N GLN A 241 12.07 -5.15 -9.50
CA GLN A 241 13.43 -4.86 -9.03
C GLN A 241 14.42 -5.52 -10.00
N PHE A 242 15.40 -4.78 -10.52
CA PHE A 242 16.38 -5.33 -11.45
C PHE A 242 17.76 -4.67 -11.27
N GLY A 243 18.80 -5.36 -11.74
CA GLY A 243 20.19 -4.89 -11.62
C GLY A 243 20.66 -4.74 -10.18
N GLY A 244 21.74 -4.00 -9.97
CA GLY A 244 22.34 -3.79 -8.67
C GLY A 244 23.38 -4.85 -8.29
N THR A 245 23.72 -4.90 -7.01
CA THR A 245 24.72 -5.81 -6.46
C THR A 245 24.14 -6.52 -5.26
N ILE A 246 24.15 -7.85 -5.30
CA ILE A 246 23.70 -8.72 -4.21
C ILE A 246 24.90 -9.11 -3.37
N HIS A 247 24.78 -8.97 -2.07
CA HIS A 247 25.81 -9.31 -1.09
C HIS A 247 25.36 -10.50 -0.26
N HIS A 248 26.29 -11.35 0.15
CA HIS A 248 26.07 -12.57 0.94
C HIS A 248 25.08 -13.57 0.32
N TYR A 249 25.06 -13.63 -1.03
CA TYR A 249 24.26 -14.63 -1.73
C TYR A 249 24.73 -16.03 -1.35
N LEU A 250 23.83 -16.85 -0.79
CA LEU A 250 24.15 -18.19 -0.26
C LEU A 250 25.39 -18.23 0.66
N GLY A 251 25.63 -17.14 1.41
CA GLY A 251 26.78 -17.02 2.31
C GLY A 251 28.10 -16.68 1.61
N ALA A 252 28.10 -16.43 0.30
CA ALA A 252 29.31 -16.07 -0.43
C ALA A 252 29.86 -14.71 0.03
N SER A 253 31.19 -14.63 0.20
CA SER A 253 31.89 -13.38 0.54
C SER A 253 32.02 -12.43 -0.64
N GLN A 254 32.00 -12.94 -1.88
CA GLN A 254 32.07 -12.15 -3.10
C GLN A 254 30.69 -11.62 -3.49
N PRO A 255 30.54 -10.33 -3.76
CA PRO A 255 29.29 -9.77 -4.21
C PRO A 255 28.98 -10.20 -5.64
N MET A 256 27.69 -10.44 -5.94
CA MET A 256 27.20 -10.75 -7.28
C MET A 256 26.66 -9.48 -7.93
N HIS A 257 27.22 -9.08 -9.07
CA HIS A 257 26.77 -7.95 -9.86
C HIS A 257 25.73 -8.39 -10.88
N LEU A 258 24.55 -7.81 -10.82
CA LEU A 258 23.48 -8.08 -11.78
C LEU A 258 23.46 -6.99 -12.87
N PRO A 259 23.25 -7.38 -14.14
CA PRO A 259 23.15 -6.41 -15.21
C PRO A 259 21.92 -5.51 -15.02
N GLY A 260 22.04 -4.24 -15.38
CA GLY A 260 20.98 -3.25 -15.17
C GLY A 260 20.99 -2.16 -16.26
N GLY A 261 21.43 -2.50 -17.48
CA GLY A 261 21.44 -1.57 -18.61
C GLY A 261 20.07 -1.29 -19.21
N LEU A 262 20.05 -0.67 -20.39
CA LEU A 262 18.81 -0.38 -21.12
C LEU A 262 18.09 -1.65 -21.59
N ARG A 263 18.83 -2.72 -21.84
CA ARG A 263 18.26 -4.03 -22.19
C ARG A 263 17.44 -4.60 -21.06
N GLU A 264 17.97 -4.60 -19.84
CA GLU A 264 17.29 -5.09 -18.64
C GLU A 264 16.11 -4.19 -18.26
N ALA A 265 16.24 -2.87 -18.45
CA ALA A 265 15.12 -1.94 -18.29
C ALA A 265 13.97 -2.25 -19.27
N PHE A 266 14.29 -2.61 -20.52
CA PHE A 266 13.29 -3.06 -21.50
C PHE A 266 12.70 -4.43 -21.11
N TYR A 267 13.49 -5.36 -20.61
CA TYR A 267 12.98 -6.66 -20.14
C TYR A 267 12.05 -6.50 -18.94
N ALA A 268 12.37 -5.63 -17.98
CA ALA A 268 11.47 -5.27 -16.88
C ALA A 268 10.16 -4.66 -17.40
N PHE A 269 10.21 -3.86 -18.48
CA PHE A 269 9.00 -3.30 -19.09
C PHE A 269 8.10 -4.36 -19.72
N VAL A 270 8.65 -5.31 -20.46
CA VAL A 270 7.87 -6.35 -21.16
C VAL A 270 7.65 -7.60 -20.30
N ALA A 271 8.15 -7.62 -19.06
CA ALA A 271 8.14 -8.78 -18.16
C ALA A 271 8.73 -10.04 -18.82
N LYS A 272 9.77 -9.86 -19.66
CA LYS A 272 10.38 -10.97 -20.36
C LYS A 272 11.26 -11.78 -19.41
N GLY A 273 11.19 -13.09 -19.54
CA GLY A 273 12.14 -14.01 -18.91
C GLY A 273 13.58 -13.60 -19.21
N GLY A 274 14.42 -13.54 -18.18
CA GLY A 274 15.85 -13.23 -18.25
C GLY A 274 16.68 -14.49 -18.09
N SER A 275 17.98 -14.38 -18.35
CA SER A 275 18.94 -15.38 -17.87
C SER A 275 19.25 -15.03 -16.41
N ASP A 276 18.59 -15.68 -15.46
CA ASP A 276 19.04 -15.70 -14.09
C ASP A 276 20.28 -16.61 -14.02
N PRO A 277 21.43 -16.15 -13.53
CA PRO A 277 22.62 -16.99 -13.41
C PRO A 277 22.45 -18.16 -12.43
N THR A 278 21.34 -18.23 -11.70
CA THR A 278 21.01 -19.29 -10.76
C THR A 278 19.95 -20.26 -11.24
N ASP A 279 19.29 -19.96 -12.38
CA ASP A 279 18.35 -20.88 -12.99
C ASP A 279 19.10 -22.11 -13.55
N GLY A 280 18.97 -23.23 -12.86
CA GLY A 280 19.27 -24.53 -13.48
C GLY A 280 18.31 -24.73 -14.67
N ASP A 281 18.80 -25.28 -15.74
CA ASP A 281 18.21 -25.53 -17.05
C ASP A 281 16.69 -25.82 -17.05
N GLY A 282 15.81 -24.83 -17.02
CA GLY A 282 14.46 -25.18 -17.28
C GLY A 282 13.32 -24.16 -17.13
N TYR A 283 13.45 -23.12 -16.37
CA TYR A 283 12.36 -22.15 -16.20
C TYR A 283 12.86 -20.72 -16.34
N ALA A 284 12.38 -20.04 -17.38
CA ALA A 284 12.68 -18.63 -17.60
C ALA A 284 11.83 -17.78 -16.65
N ASN A 285 12.30 -17.54 -15.44
CA ASN A 285 11.74 -16.50 -14.58
C ASN A 285 11.91 -15.13 -15.22
N ALA A 286 10.99 -14.20 -14.92
CA ALA A 286 11.13 -12.83 -15.39
C ALA A 286 12.48 -12.25 -14.93
N SER A 287 13.14 -11.48 -15.80
CA SER A 287 14.40 -10.84 -15.44
C SER A 287 14.23 -9.90 -14.27
N GLY A 288 14.78 -10.25 -13.10
CA GLY A 288 14.62 -9.52 -11.85
C GLY A 288 13.45 -10.04 -11.00
N ASN A 289 13.20 -9.38 -9.86
CA ASN A 289 12.08 -9.68 -8.98
C ASN A 289 10.85 -8.90 -9.45
N THR A 290 9.90 -9.58 -10.07
CA THR A 290 8.68 -8.99 -10.64
C THR A 290 7.45 -9.43 -9.87
N VAL A 291 6.60 -8.47 -9.50
CA VAL A 291 5.29 -8.71 -8.91
C VAL A 291 4.22 -8.00 -9.72
N GLY A 292 3.04 -8.58 -9.79
CA GLY A 292 1.93 -8.03 -10.54
C GLY A 292 0.57 -8.32 -9.91
N ALA A 293 -0.45 -7.58 -10.37
CA ALA A 293 -1.83 -7.84 -10.00
C ALA A 293 -2.79 -7.44 -11.12
N TRP A 294 -3.76 -8.29 -11.40
CA TRP A 294 -4.96 -7.90 -12.13
C TRP A 294 -5.96 -7.29 -11.16
N ARG A 295 -6.57 -6.19 -11.55
CA ARG A 295 -7.40 -5.40 -10.66
C ARG A 295 -8.73 -5.04 -11.30
N PHE A 296 -9.82 -5.30 -10.59
CA PHE A 296 -11.18 -5.07 -11.06
C PHE A 296 -11.98 -4.32 -10.01
N ALA A 297 -12.87 -3.43 -10.44
CA ALA A 297 -13.82 -2.79 -9.56
C ALA A 297 -15.16 -2.53 -10.27
N LEU A 298 -16.25 -2.86 -9.60
CA LEU A 298 -17.61 -2.53 -9.96
C LEU A 298 -18.12 -1.49 -8.97
N THR A 299 -18.44 -0.29 -9.45
CA THR A 299 -18.96 0.79 -8.61
C THR A 299 -20.41 1.08 -8.98
N ALA A 300 -21.30 0.99 -8.02
CA ALA A 300 -22.71 1.38 -8.12
C ALA A 300 -22.98 2.66 -7.32
N ARG A 301 -23.76 3.60 -7.90
CA ARG A 301 -24.08 4.89 -7.28
C ARG A 301 -25.59 5.09 -7.23
N SER A 302 -26.14 5.31 -6.06
CA SER A 302 -27.50 5.77 -5.87
C SER A 302 -27.52 7.31 -5.78
N ARG A 303 -28.06 7.94 -6.82
CA ARG A 303 -28.18 9.40 -6.87
C ARG A 303 -29.20 9.92 -5.83
N ARG A 304 -30.27 9.15 -5.61
CA ARG A 304 -31.34 9.52 -4.68
C ARG A 304 -30.84 9.49 -3.23
N GLU A 305 -30.09 8.44 -2.89
CA GLU A 305 -29.63 8.21 -1.53
C GLU A 305 -28.21 8.74 -1.28
N LYS A 306 -27.54 9.29 -2.31
CA LYS A 306 -26.15 9.77 -2.24
C LYS A 306 -25.17 8.72 -1.70
N MET A 307 -25.43 7.46 -2.01
CA MET A 307 -24.61 6.33 -1.61
C MET A 307 -23.76 5.82 -2.79
N THR A 308 -22.59 5.34 -2.48
CA THR A 308 -21.75 4.62 -3.44
C THR A 308 -21.31 3.30 -2.82
N ALA A 309 -21.44 2.22 -3.59
CA ALA A 309 -20.89 0.93 -3.25
C ALA A 309 -19.87 0.54 -4.32
N ARG A 310 -18.66 0.14 -3.90
CA ARG A 310 -17.61 -0.36 -4.77
C ARG A 310 -17.21 -1.74 -4.32
N LEU A 311 -17.45 -2.74 -5.16
CA LEU A 311 -16.89 -4.08 -5.02
C LEU A 311 -15.62 -4.15 -5.86
N TYR A 312 -14.52 -4.63 -5.30
CA TYR A 312 -13.26 -4.76 -6.00
C TYR A 312 -12.56 -6.08 -5.72
N TYR A 313 -11.73 -6.49 -6.67
CA TYR A 313 -10.95 -7.72 -6.61
C TYR A 313 -9.57 -7.48 -7.19
N ASP A 314 -8.53 -7.86 -6.45
CA ASP A 314 -7.13 -7.83 -6.86
C ASP A 314 -6.62 -9.27 -6.89
N HIS A 315 -6.26 -9.77 -8.09
CA HIS A 315 -5.57 -11.05 -8.24
C HIS A 315 -4.08 -10.81 -8.29
N PHE A 316 -3.35 -11.34 -7.32
CA PHE A 316 -1.91 -11.23 -7.22
C PHE A 316 -1.20 -12.33 -7.99
N PHE A 317 -0.10 -12.01 -8.63
CA PHE A 317 0.80 -12.95 -9.27
C PHE A 317 2.27 -12.49 -9.14
N GLU A 318 3.17 -13.44 -9.01
CA GLU A 318 4.60 -13.26 -9.23
C GLU A 318 4.97 -13.95 -10.55
N ASP A 319 5.80 -13.30 -11.36
CA ASP A 319 6.22 -13.74 -12.68
C ASP A 319 5.10 -13.86 -13.74
N GLU A 320 5.50 -14.22 -14.96
CA GLU A 320 4.59 -14.34 -16.10
C GLU A 320 3.68 -15.57 -15.97
N SER A 321 4.16 -16.64 -15.35
CA SER A 321 3.48 -17.94 -15.26
C SER A 321 2.14 -17.90 -14.54
N ALA A 322 2.02 -17.06 -13.52
CA ALA A 322 0.79 -16.89 -12.73
C ALA A 322 -0.15 -15.79 -13.26
N ALA A 323 0.30 -14.97 -14.22
CA ALA A 323 -0.48 -13.83 -14.74
C ALA A 323 -1.75 -14.28 -15.48
N PHE A 324 -1.72 -15.46 -16.12
CA PHE A 324 -2.83 -16.02 -16.92
C PHE A 324 -3.19 -17.42 -16.44
N ASP A 325 -3.27 -17.61 -15.18
CA ASP A 325 -3.28 -18.87 -14.46
C ASP A 325 -4.34 -19.88 -14.93
N GLU A 326 -3.89 -21.05 -15.33
CA GLU A 326 -4.72 -22.23 -15.59
C GLU A 326 -5.24 -22.90 -14.29
N TYR A 327 -4.70 -22.49 -13.11
CA TYR A 327 -4.95 -23.13 -11.82
C TYR A 327 -5.93 -22.36 -10.92
N GLY A 328 -6.50 -21.30 -11.43
CA GLY A 328 -7.56 -20.54 -10.78
C GLY A 328 -7.07 -19.37 -9.92
N TRP A 329 -7.83 -18.30 -9.91
CA TRP A 329 -7.57 -17.07 -9.19
C TRP A 329 -7.99 -17.16 -7.72
N LEU A 330 -7.31 -18.02 -6.94
CA LEU A 330 -7.65 -18.29 -5.55
C LEU A 330 -7.03 -17.28 -4.58
N ASP A 331 -5.81 -16.84 -4.83
CA ASP A 331 -5.14 -15.82 -4.04
C ASP A 331 -5.51 -14.43 -4.53
N GLY A 332 -5.66 -13.50 -3.60
CA GLY A 332 -6.03 -12.16 -3.92
C GLY A 332 -6.70 -11.43 -2.75
N LEU A 333 -7.23 -10.26 -3.07
CA LEU A 333 -8.01 -9.43 -2.17
C LEU A 333 -9.38 -9.19 -2.79
N ILE A 334 -10.44 -9.53 -2.07
CA ILE A 334 -11.79 -9.07 -2.38
C ILE A 334 -12.22 -8.04 -1.36
N GLY A 335 -12.71 -6.89 -1.82
CA GLY A 335 -13.10 -5.78 -0.95
C GLY A 335 -14.42 -5.14 -1.33
N LEU A 336 -15.10 -4.61 -0.33
CA LEU A 336 -16.31 -3.80 -0.47
C LEU A 336 -16.06 -2.46 0.22
N GLU A 337 -16.24 -1.37 -0.51
CA GLU A 337 -16.23 -0.01 0.01
C GLU A 337 -17.64 0.58 -0.11
N LEU A 338 -18.17 1.11 0.98
CA LEU A 338 -19.44 1.82 1.04
C LEU A 338 -19.18 3.26 1.45
N SER A 339 -19.57 4.21 0.59
CA SER A 339 -19.64 5.63 0.94
C SER A 339 -21.09 5.99 1.27
N LEU A 340 -21.31 6.50 2.48
CA LEU A 340 -22.63 6.74 3.07
C LEU A 340 -22.86 8.24 3.26
N PRO A 341 -24.10 8.72 3.12
CA PRO A 341 -24.44 10.13 3.36
C PRO A 341 -24.62 10.44 4.86
N LEU A 342 -23.92 9.71 5.73
CA LEU A 342 -24.00 9.86 7.19
C LEU A 342 -22.78 10.64 7.69
N GLN A 343 -23.00 11.72 8.43
CA GLN A 343 -21.91 12.53 8.95
C GLN A 343 -21.03 11.74 9.93
N SER A 344 -21.63 10.93 10.79
CA SER A 344 -20.92 10.14 11.79
C SER A 344 -20.23 8.90 11.22
N LEU A 345 -20.60 8.45 10.01
CA LEU A 345 -20.04 7.29 9.35
C LEU A 345 -20.06 7.51 7.83
N HIS A 346 -18.95 8.01 7.27
CA HIS A 346 -18.87 8.31 5.85
C HIS A 346 -18.52 7.11 5.01
N THR A 347 -17.52 6.33 5.47
CA THR A 347 -16.97 5.24 4.67
C THR A 347 -16.78 3.99 5.52
N VAL A 348 -17.14 2.87 4.93
CA VAL A 348 -16.89 1.52 5.46
C VAL A 348 -16.14 0.76 4.40
N VAL A 349 -15.05 0.10 4.79
CA VAL A 349 -14.29 -0.84 3.96
C VAL A 349 -14.31 -2.19 4.65
N ALA A 350 -14.57 -3.24 3.89
CA ALA A 350 -14.45 -4.62 4.33
C ALA A 350 -13.65 -5.41 3.30
N GLU A 351 -12.57 -6.05 3.72
CA GLU A 351 -11.68 -6.81 2.85
C GLU A 351 -11.45 -8.22 3.38
N PHE A 352 -11.36 -9.18 2.46
CA PHE A 352 -10.84 -10.50 2.69
C PHE A 352 -9.61 -10.70 1.81
N VAL A 353 -8.49 -11.06 2.44
CA VAL A 353 -7.20 -11.30 1.76
C VAL A 353 -6.82 -12.75 1.94
N ARG A 354 -6.40 -13.37 0.85
CA ARG A 354 -5.90 -14.74 0.80
C ARG A 354 -4.61 -14.81 0.02
N THR A 355 -3.58 -15.48 0.57
CA THR A 355 -2.28 -15.67 -0.05
C THR A 355 -1.71 -17.07 0.24
N ASP A 356 -2.53 -18.02 0.67
CA ASP A 356 -2.08 -19.32 1.13
C ASP A 356 -2.01 -20.39 0.05
N TYR A 357 -2.54 -20.13 -1.15
CA TYR A 357 -2.45 -21.01 -2.29
C TYR A 357 -1.11 -20.85 -3.06
N GLN A 358 -0.66 -19.61 -3.25
CA GLN A 358 0.57 -19.23 -3.93
C GLN A 358 0.68 -19.88 -5.31
N SER A 359 -0.18 -19.43 -6.22
CA SER A 359 -0.23 -19.91 -7.59
C SER A 359 1.10 -19.64 -8.29
N GLY A 360 1.65 -20.68 -8.84
CA GLY A 360 2.86 -20.73 -9.65
C GLY A 360 2.88 -22.00 -10.47
N PRO A 361 3.96 -22.35 -11.15
CA PRO A 361 4.04 -23.60 -11.88
C PRO A 361 3.77 -24.78 -10.94
N VAL A 362 2.87 -25.67 -11.37
CA VAL A 362 2.54 -26.87 -10.59
C VAL A 362 3.72 -27.83 -10.66
N TYR A 363 4.36 -28.05 -9.53
CA TYR A 363 5.31 -29.15 -9.38
C TYR A 363 4.54 -30.38 -8.89
N HIS A 364 4.54 -31.42 -9.69
CA HIS A 364 4.19 -32.75 -9.22
C HIS A 364 5.42 -33.30 -8.50
N ASP A 365 5.52 -33.04 -7.22
CA ASP A 365 6.46 -33.73 -6.36
C ASP A 365 5.87 -35.11 -6.07
N HIS A 366 6.17 -36.10 -6.90
CA HIS A 366 5.74 -37.49 -6.74
C HIS A 366 6.33 -38.16 -5.47
N THR A 367 6.53 -37.42 -4.40
CA THR A 367 6.94 -38.03 -3.13
C THR A 367 5.74 -38.75 -2.47
N PRO A 368 5.98 -39.86 -1.75
CA PRO A 368 4.91 -40.58 -1.05
C PRO A 368 4.14 -39.74 -0.02
N GLN A 369 4.70 -38.58 0.40
CA GLN A 369 4.11 -37.66 1.35
C GLN A 369 3.19 -36.61 0.68
N LEU A 370 3.30 -36.41 -0.63
CA LEU A 370 2.55 -35.43 -1.42
C LEU A 370 2.10 -36.09 -2.73
N GLU A 371 1.07 -36.93 -2.64
CA GLU A 371 0.56 -37.69 -3.81
C GLU A 371 -0.06 -36.75 -4.87
N GLU A 372 -0.65 -35.62 -4.45
CA GLU A 372 -1.22 -34.61 -5.34
C GLU A 372 -0.84 -33.21 -4.85
N GLN A 373 0.08 -32.54 -5.50
CA GLN A 373 0.34 -31.12 -5.25
C GLN A 373 -0.37 -30.29 -6.30
N VAL A 374 -1.33 -29.49 -5.84
CA VAL A 374 -2.18 -28.63 -6.67
C VAL A 374 -1.77 -27.15 -6.58
N SER A 375 -0.90 -26.80 -5.65
CA SER A 375 -0.42 -25.42 -5.49
C SER A 375 0.96 -25.26 -6.08
N GLY A 376 1.20 -24.19 -6.81
CA GLY A 376 2.54 -23.70 -7.08
C GLY A 376 3.29 -23.43 -5.77
N ILE A 377 4.60 -23.45 -5.83
CA ILE A 377 5.47 -23.16 -4.69
C ILE A 377 6.05 -21.75 -4.81
N ASP A 378 5.26 -20.80 -5.31
CA ASP A 378 5.67 -19.40 -5.27
C ASP A 378 5.92 -18.98 -3.81
N ASN A 379 6.79 -18.04 -3.64
CA ASN A 379 7.20 -17.56 -2.34
C ASN A 379 6.98 -16.05 -2.28
N TYR A 380 5.72 -15.65 -2.29
CA TYR A 380 5.28 -14.26 -2.46
C TYR A 380 6.12 -13.25 -1.66
N TYR A 381 6.57 -12.20 -2.34
CA TYR A 381 7.48 -11.15 -1.87
C TYR A 381 8.91 -11.62 -1.56
N ASN A 382 9.20 -12.90 -1.59
CA ASN A 382 10.58 -13.39 -1.54
C ASN A 382 11.12 -13.62 -2.95
N HIS A 383 12.42 -13.63 -3.09
CA HIS A 383 13.08 -13.89 -4.37
C HIS A 383 14.40 -14.61 -4.18
N GLY A 384 14.81 -15.41 -5.16
CA GLY A 384 16.08 -16.15 -5.13
C GLY A 384 17.29 -15.25 -4.93
N LEU A 385 17.33 -14.11 -5.60
CA LEU A 385 18.46 -13.16 -5.56
C LEU A 385 18.22 -11.99 -4.61
N TYR A 386 17.12 -11.23 -4.80
CA TYR A 386 16.83 -10.03 -4.02
C TYR A 386 16.39 -10.37 -2.59
N PRO A 387 16.61 -9.46 -1.61
CA PRO A 387 16.19 -9.69 -0.22
C PRO A 387 14.68 -9.78 0.00
N GLY A 388 13.87 -9.41 -1.00
CA GLY A 388 12.42 -9.44 -0.96
C GLY A 388 11.79 -8.15 -1.52
N TRP A 389 10.44 -8.14 -1.64
CA TRP A 389 9.66 -7.01 -2.14
C TRP A 389 9.48 -5.95 -1.04
N GLN A 390 10.58 -5.33 -0.63
CA GLN A 390 10.66 -4.39 0.48
C GLN A 390 11.52 -3.17 0.17
N HIS A 391 11.29 -2.05 0.89
CA HIS A 391 12.12 -0.86 0.89
C HIS A 391 12.23 -0.34 2.33
N PHE A 392 13.45 -0.20 2.84
CA PHE A 392 13.76 0.05 4.26
C PHE A 392 13.14 -0.98 5.21
N GLY A 393 13.08 -2.26 4.82
CA GLY A 393 12.52 -3.34 5.62
C GLY A 393 11.00 -3.37 5.71
N MET A 394 10.30 -2.47 5.02
CA MET A 394 8.84 -2.42 4.92
C MET A 394 8.37 -2.97 3.57
N ALA A 395 7.31 -3.79 3.57
CA ALA A 395 6.71 -4.32 2.34
C ALA A 395 6.29 -3.19 1.40
N MET A 396 6.65 -3.25 0.12
CA MET A 396 6.29 -2.22 -0.88
C MET A 396 4.84 -2.37 -1.38
N GLY A 397 4.24 -3.54 -1.21
CA GLY A 397 2.84 -3.81 -1.57
C GLY A 397 1.90 -3.79 -0.36
N ASN A 398 1.05 -4.83 -0.28
CA ASN A 398 0.03 -4.93 0.76
C ASN A 398 0.64 -5.03 2.17
N ALA A 399 0.14 -4.22 3.08
CA ALA A 399 0.68 -4.12 4.43
C ALA A 399 0.58 -5.42 5.25
N LEU A 400 -0.39 -6.30 4.94
CA LEU A 400 -0.61 -7.55 5.67
C LEU A 400 0.48 -8.60 5.44
N PHE A 401 1.32 -8.45 4.40
CA PHE A 401 2.61 -9.15 4.36
C PHE A 401 3.48 -8.55 5.45
N ALA A 402 3.55 -9.24 6.59
CA ALA A 402 4.31 -8.75 7.74
C ALA A 402 5.75 -8.42 7.33
N SER A 403 6.07 -7.16 7.41
CA SER A 403 7.35 -6.61 6.94
C SER A 403 8.53 -7.26 7.67
N PRO A 404 9.65 -7.59 6.99
CA PRO A 404 10.82 -8.22 7.59
C PRO A 404 11.38 -7.47 8.80
N LEU A 405 11.15 -6.17 8.87
CA LEU A 405 11.55 -5.33 9.99
C LEU A 405 11.01 -5.82 11.34
N TYR A 406 9.83 -6.45 11.37
CA TYR A 406 9.21 -6.96 12.62
C TYR A 406 9.77 -8.31 13.07
N ASP A 407 10.48 -9.06 12.22
CA ASP A 407 10.97 -10.40 12.55
C ASP A 407 12.28 -10.42 13.36
N HIS A 408 13.08 -9.34 13.30
CA HIS A 408 14.36 -9.18 14.04
C HIS A 408 15.33 -10.36 13.92
N ASN A 409 15.22 -11.16 12.85
CA ASN A 409 15.99 -12.40 12.66
C ASN A 409 17.30 -12.20 11.84
N GLY A 410 17.69 -10.94 11.58
CA GLY A 410 18.88 -10.59 10.81
C GLY A 410 18.76 -10.84 9.32
N THR A 411 17.56 -11.06 8.80
CA THR A 411 17.27 -11.21 7.37
C THR A 411 16.24 -10.19 6.90
N LEU A 412 16.09 -10.01 5.58
CA LEU A 412 15.06 -9.18 4.96
C LEU A 412 14.04 -10.03 4.19
N LEU A 413 13.94 -11.33 4.50
CA LEU A 413 12.97 -12.24 3.92
C LEU A 413 11.63 -12.14 4.64
N PHE A 414 10.56 -12.33 3.89
CA PHE A 414 9.21 -12.45 4.43
C PHE A 414 9.01 -13.86 4.97
N THR A 415 8.89 -14.01 6.27
CA THR A 415 8.74 -15.31 6.95
C THR A 415 7.29 -15.78 7.01
N ALA A 416 6.32 -14.92 6.68
CA ALA A 416 4.89 -15.16 6.81
C ALA A 416 4.12 -14.60 5.61
N ASN A 417 4.33 -15.20 4.44
CA ASN A 417 3.67 -14.78 3.20
C ASN A 417 2.42 -15.61 2.86
N ARG A 418 2.17 -16.73 3.59
CA ARG A 418 0.95 -17.53 3.48
C ARG A 418 -0.01 -17.19 4.60
N PHE A 419 -1.07 -16.47 4.27
CA PHE A 419 -2.04 -16.04 5.28
C PHE A 419 -3.44 -15.88 4.69
N ARG A 420 -4.43 -15.82 5.59
CA ARG A 420 -5.79 -15.33 5.34
C ARG A 420 -6.12 -14.26 6.35
N ALA A 421 -6.73 -13.18 5.89
CA ALA A 421 -7.11 -12.07 6.75
C ALA A 421 -8.49 -11.52 6.42
N VAL A 422 -9.15 -11.01 7.46
CA VAL A 422 -10.34 -10.15 7.37
C VAL A 422 -9.96 -8.80 7.92
N HIS A 423 -10.28 -7.76 7.17
CA HIS A 423 -10.02 -6.37 7.55
C HIS A 423 -11.29 -5.54 7.44
N LEU A 424 -11.49 -4.65 8.41
CA LEU A 424 -12.56 -3.67 8.44
C LEU A 424 -11.98 -2.28 8.72
N GLY A 425 -12.38 -1.32 7.90
CA GLY A 425 -12.02 0.09 8.05
C GLY A 425 -13.27 0.97 8.13
N PHE A 426 -13.27 1.95 9.02
CA PHE A 426 -14.37 2.89 9.20
C PHE A 426 -13.82 4.30 9.31
N SER A 427 -14.50 5.26 8.69
CA SER A 427 -14.23 6.68 8.87
C SER A 427 -15.49 7.51 8.96
N GLY A 428 -15.40 8.63 9.66
CA GLY A 428 -16.50 9.56 9.80
C GLY A 428 -16.06 10.89 10.41
N ALA A 429 -17.00 11.86 10.39
CA ALA A 429 -16.83 13.17 10.98
C ALA A 429 -18.04 13.51 11.89
N PRO A 430 -18.09 12.97 13.14
CA PRO A 430 -19.22 13.19 14.05
C PRO A 430 -19.56 14.67 14.25
N THR A 431 -18.56 15.54 14.11
CA THR A 431 -18.74 17.00 14.07
C THR A 431 -17.91 17.60 12.94
N PRO A 432 -18.16 18.85 12.48
CA PRO A 432 -17.35 19.50 11.45
C PRO A 432 -15.87 19.67 11.80
N ARG A 433 -15.49 19.50 13.07
CA ARG A 433 -14.11 19.64 13.56
C ARG A 433 -13.47 18.35 14.02
N LEU A 434 -14.23 17.26 14.14
CA LEU A 434 -13.74 15.98 14.63
C LEU A 434 -13.90 14.92 13.56
N THR A 435 -12.81 14.29 13.16
CA THR A 435 -12.80 13.12 12.29
C THR A 435 -12.23 11.91 13.03
N TYR A 436 -12.57 10.71 12.60
CA TYR A 436 -11.99 9.48 13.13
C TYR A 436 -11.74 8.45 12.06
N HIS A 437 -10.77 7.55 12.34
CA HIS A 437 -10.50 6.32 11.64
C HIS A 437 -10.46 5.15 12.62
N LEU A 438 -11.05 4.04 12.21
CA LEU A 438 -10.99 2.78 12.96
C LEU A 438 -10.60 1.67 12.00
N LEU A 439 -9.54 0.92 12.31
CA LEU A 439 -9.07 -0.22 11.55
C LEU A 439 -9.06 -1.47 12.45
N LEU A 440 -9.60 -2.58 11.95
CA LEU A 440 -9.68 -3.86 12.64
C LEU A 440 -9.21 -4.94 11.69
N THR A 441 -8.24 -5.74 12.09
CA THR A 441 -7.73 -6.84 11.27
C THR A 441 -7.60 -8.11 12.08
N THR A 442 -8.01 -9.22 11.51
CA THR A 442 -7.77 -10.57 12.03
C THR A 442 -7.07 -11.38 10.96
N LEU A 443 -5.94 -11.99 11.30
CA LEU A 443 -5.08 -12.73 10.38
C LEU A 443 -4.73 -14.09 10.94
N ARG A 444 -4.65 -15.10 10.07
CA ARG A 444 -4.05 -16.42 10.31
C ARG A 444 -2.93 -16.66 9.32
N SER A 445 -1.78 -17.12 9.78
CA SER A 445 -0.59 -17.34 8.95
C SER A 445 0.01 -18.72 9.17
N TRP A 446 0.51 -19.30 8.07
CA TRP A 446 1.14 -20.63 8.02
C TRP A 446 2.66 -20.56 7.75
N GLY A 447 3.27 -19.38 7.74
CA GLY A 447 4.66 -19.20 7.36
C GLY A 447 4.85 -19.11 5.84
N THR A 448 5.91 -19.70 5.33
CA THR A 448 6.15 -19.92 3.89
C THR A 448 6.01 -21.41 3.55
N TYR A 449 6.03 -21.79 2.27
CA TYR A 449 6.09 -23.20 1.91
C TYR A 449 7.42 -23.85 2.30
N ALA A 450 8.55 -23.13 2.10
CA ALA A 450 9.88 -23.63 2.45
C ALA A 450 10.14 -23.69 3.96
N ALA A 451 9.45 -22.83 4.75
CA ALA A 451 9.59 -22.78 6.21
C ALA A 451 8.20 -22.57 6.86
N PRO A 452 7.36 -23.62 6.87
CA PRO A 452 6.05 -23.53 7.50
C PRO A 452 6.19 -23.39 9.01
N PHE A 453 5.29 -22.63 9.63
CA PHE A 453 5.22 -22.55 11.09
C PHE A 453 4.78 -23.89 11.68
N ALA A 454 5.36 -24.28 12.82
CA ALA A 454 4.96 -25.50 13.53
C ALA A 454 3.49 -25.46 13.96
N GLU A 455 2.97 -24.28 14.27
CA GLU A 455 1.57 -24.03 14.59
C GLU A 455 1.07 -22.80 13.82
N VAL A 456 -0.23 -22.80 13.47
CA VAL A 456 -0.86 -21.66 12.81
C VAL A 456 -0.77 -20.43 13.71
N GLN A 457 -0.12 -19.38 13.22
CA GLN A 457 -0.03 -18.12 13.95
C GLN A 457 -1.26 -17.26 13.70
N HIS A 458 -1.69 -16.56 14.73
CA HIS A 458 -2.84 -15.68 14.72
C HIS A 458 -2.42 -14.27 15.09
N GLN A 459 -3.11 -13.27 14.52
CA GLN A 459 -2.93 -11.87 14.87
C GLN A 459 -4.24 -11.11 14.79
N HIS A 460 -4.49 -10.28 15.79
CA HIS A 460 -5.55 -9.28 15.81
C HIS A 460 -4.90 -7.91 15.99
N SER A 461 -5.22 -6.98 15.10
CA SER A 461 -4.68 -5.63 15.11
C SER A 461 -5.79 -4.60 15.08
N LEU A 462 -5.71 -3.60 15.95
CA LEU A 462 -6.66 -2.50 16.11
C LEU A 462 -5.92 -1.17 15.98
N LEU A 463 -6.53 -0.21 15.29
CA LEU A 463 -6.24 1.23 15.39
C LEU A 463 -7.54 2.00 15.59
N ALA A 464 -7.57 2.91 16.55
CA ALA A 464 -8.58 3.95 16.68
C ALA A 464 -7.86 5.30 16.71
N GLU A 465 -8.08 6.13 15.70
CA GLU A 465 -7.46 7.44 15.54
C GLU A 465 -8.52 8.54 15.44
N ILE A 466 -8.29 9.65 16.12
CA ILE A 466 -9.11 10.85 16.03
C ILE A 466 -8.25 12.05 15.66
N ALA A 467 -8.84 12.98 14.89
CA ALA A 467 -8.23 14.26 14.58
C ALA A 467 -9.24 15.39 14.86
N TRP A 468 -8.81 16.38 15.63
CA TRP A 468 -9.65 17.50 16.06
C TRP A 468 -9.06 18.82 15.57
N GLN A 469 -9.80 19.51 14.70
CA GLN A 469 -9.48 20.88 14.27
C GLN A 469 -9.75 21.85 15.43
N LEU A 470 -8.69 22.40 15.99
CA LEU A 470 -8.78 23.31 17.12
C LEU A 470 -9.48 24.62 16.70
N PRO A 471 -10.35 25.17 17.54
CA PRO A 471 -10.95 26.48 17.26
C PRO A 471 -9.87 27.57 17.33
N PRO A 472 -10.05 28.70 16.61
CA PRO A 472 -9.07 29.79 16.61
C PRO A 472 -8.90 30.44 17.97
N ARG A 473 -9.82 30.19 18.91
CA ARG A 473 -9.71 30.55 20.33
C ARG A 473 -9.85 29.31 21.19
N LEU A 474 -8.84 29.05 22.00
CA LEU A 474 -8.80 27.92 22.93
C LEU A 474 -8.48 28.44 24.34
N PHE A 475 -9.26 28.02 25.34
CA PHE A 475 -9.12 28.46 26.74
C PHE A 475 -9.00 29.98 26.89
N GLY A 476 -9.82 30.75 26.12
CA GLY A 476 -9.81 32.21 26.15
C GLY A 476 -8.64 32.89 25.41
N ARG A 477 -7.68 32.15 24.92
CA ARG A 477 -6.51 32.68 24.16
C ARG A 477 -6.72 32.50 22.65
N HIS A 478 -6.32 33.51 21.89
CA HIS A 478 -6.32 33.44 20.42
C HIS A 478 -5.08 32.65 19.94
N ILE A 479 -5.26 31.45 19.38
CA ILE A 479 -4.22 30.59 18.86
C ILE A 479 -4.10 30.65 17.33
N GLY A 480 -5.06 31.30 16.65
CA GLY A 480 -5.16 31.33 15.18
C GLY A 480 -5.76 30.06 14.57
N ASN A 481 -5.85 30.06 13.24
CA ASN A 481 -6.33 28.91 12.47
C ASN A 481 -5.17 27.95 12.13
N GLY A 482 -5.49 26.74 11.68
CA GLY A 482 -4.52 25.77 11.15
C GLY A 482 -4.02 24.75 12.17
N TRP A 483 -4.44 24.82 13.42
CA TRP A 483 -4.06 23.85 14.45
C TRP A 483 -4.99 22.65 14.49
N GLN A 484 -4.40 21.44 14.57
CA GLN A 484 -5.10 20.17 14.72
C GLN A 484 -4.42 19.33 15.80
N GLY A 485 -5.20 18.82 16.74
CA GLY A 485 -4.76 17.80 17.69
C GLY A 485 -5.10 16.42 17.15
N THR A 486 -4.20 15.44 17.32
CA THR A 486 -4.45 14.04 16.98
C THR A 486 -4.22 13.13 18.18
N ALA A 487 -5.00 12.06 18.29
CA ALA A 487 -4.77 11.00 19.25
C ALA A 487 -5.11 9.66 18.61
N ALA A 488 -4.24 8.66 18.81
CA ALA A 488 -4.43 7.32 18.30
C ALA A 488 -4.15 6.30 19.40
N PHE A 489 -5.04 5.33 19.55
CA PHE A 489 -4.82 4.11 20.32
C PHE A 489 -4.69 2.94 19.36
N ALA A 490 -3.67 2.12 19.54
CA ALA A 490 -3.46 0.93 18.75
C ALA A 490 -3.06 -0.26 19.62
N ALA A 491 -3.47 -1.46 19.21
CA ALA A 491 -3.15 -2.69 19.92
C ALA A 491 -3.05 -3.87 18.96
N ASP A 492 -2.07 -4.73 19.24
CA ASP A 492 -1.90 -6.06 18.65
C ASP A 492 -2.08 -7.13 19.71
N ARG A 493 -2.68 -8.25 19.32
CA ARG A 493 -2.80 -9.45 20.15
C ARG A 493 -2.64 -10.69 19.27
N GLY A 494 -1.68 -11.54 19.59
CA GLY A 494 -1.48 -12.77 18.83
C GLY A 494 -0.06 -13.32 18.90
N SER A 495 0.16 -14.42 18.17
CA SER A 495 1.45 -15.11 18.10
C SER A 495 2.34 -14.62 16.95
N ARG A 496 1.78 -13.92 15.93
CA ARG A 496 2.58 -13.50 14.75
C ARG A 496 3.42 -12.25 15.03
N LEU A 497 2.82 -11.17 15.52
CA LEU A 497 3.47 -9.90 15.84
C LEU A 497 3.56 -9.65 17.34
N GLY A 498 3.13 -10.62 18.16
CA GLY A 498 3.10 -10.51 19.60
C GLY A 498 1.98 -9.59 20.11
N ASN A 499 2.13 -9.21 21.38
CA ASN A 499 1.19 -8.34 22.07
C ASN A 499 1.79 -6.95 22.25
N ASN A 500 1.32 -5.99 21.47
CA ASN A 500 1.79 -4.62 21.49
C ASN A 500 0.61 -3.69 21.80
N THR A 501 0.86 -2.59 22.49
CA THR A 501 -0.16 -1.57 22.77
C THR A 501 0.51 -0.22 22.81
N ALA A 502 -0.07 0.79 22.17
CA ALA A 502 0.46 2.14 22.21
C ALA A 502 -0.64 3.21 22.14
N LEU A 503 -0.33 4.35 22.77
CA LEU A 503 -1.02 5.62 22.61
C LEU A 503 -0.09 6.57 21.85
N GLN A 504 -0.60 7.23 20.83
CA GLN A 504 0.11 8.30 20.12
C GLN A 504 -0.69 9.59 20.22
N ILE A 505 -0.04 10.68 20.57
CA ILE A 505 -0.64 12.02 20.65
C ILE A 505 0.16 12.95 19.76
N GLY A 506 -0.54 13.79 19.02
CA GLY A 506 0.06 14.73 18.08
C GLY A 506 -0.54 16.12 18.10
N LEU A 507 0.27 17.07 17.66
CA LEU A 507 -0.14 18.44 17.39
C LEU A 507 0.43 18.87 16.04
N ARG A 508 -0.45 19.27 15.13
CA ARG A 508 -0.12 19.72 13.77
C ARG A 508 -0.54 21.18 13.58
N TYR A 509 0.32 21.93 12.94
CA TYR A 509 -0.01 23.23 12.37
C TYR A 509 0.13 23.17 10.86
N SER A 510 -0.84 23.71 10.12
CA SER A 510 -0.80 23.78 8.66
C SER A 510 -1.34 25.12 8.15
N ARG A 511 -0.73 25.62 7.06
CA ARG A 511 -1.13 26.86 6.39
C ARG A 511 -0.89 26.79 4.88
#